data_e5a2317c260c058430fe6bd9f48bbc59
#
_entry.id   e5a2317c260c058430fe6bd9f48bbc59
#
_cell.length_a   1.000
_cell.length_b   1.000
_cell.length_c   1.000
_cell.angle_alpha   90.00
_cell.angle_beta   90.00
_cell.angle_gamma   90.00
#
_symmetry.space_group_name_H-M   'P 1'
#
loop_
_entity.id
_entity.type
_entity.pdbx_description
1 polymer ?
#
loop_
_entity_poly.entity_id
_entity_poly.type
_entity_poly.pdbx_seq_one_letter_code
_entity_poly.pdbx_strand_id
1 'polypeptide(L)'
;MIGINGAKGKDVNEIIALLSAPTHGYGDKLSAGDLNDLALFVSQGQVDMDRYIDRASKAPKGDQAKGEAYFNTICAKCHGKDGLQPKEMPPLGSLMGNPWEVMHKILNGQPAESMPSLRALDHQITADILAHITTLPKER
;
A
#
# COMPACT_ATOMS: atom_id res chain seq x y z
N MET A 1 -8.00 -2.45 17.64
CA MET A 1 -7.16 -1.46 16.92
C MET A 1 -7.83 -1.18 15.57
N ILE A 2 -8.19 0.05 15.29
CA ILE A 2 -8.76 0.42 13.99
C ILE A 2 -7.55 0.55 13.05
N GLY A 3 -7.49 -0.29 12.02
CA GLY A 3 -6.47 -0.18 11.00
C GLY A 3 -6.63 1.11 10.18
N ILE A 4 -5.59 1.48 9.42
CA ILE A 4 -5.56 2.69 8.60
C ILE A 4 -6.80 2.82 7.70
N ASN A 5 -7.25 1.71 7.11
CA ASN A 5 -8.47 1.67 6.29
C ASN A 5 -9.76 1.91 7.10
N GLY A 6 -9.77 1.52 8.38
CA GLY A 6 -10.90 1.76 9.27
C GLY A 6 -11.03 3.20 9.75
N ALA A 7 -10.00 4.01 9.53
CA ALA A 7 -9.99 5.44 9.87
C ALA A 7 -10.46 6.33 8.71
N LYS A 8 -10.58 5.79 7.49
CA LYS A 8 -11.05 6.53 6.32
C LYS A 8 -12.47 7.07 6.56
N GLY A 9 -12.65 8.39 6.39
CA GLY A 9 -13.92 9.07 6.55
C GLY A 9 -14.33 9.36 8.00
N LYS A 10 -13.52 9.00 9.00
CA LYS A 10 -13.76 9.35 10.39
C LYS A 10 -13.50 10.83 10.67
N ASP A 11 -14.12 11.33 11.74
CA ASP A 11 -13.87 12.69 12.23
C ASP A 11 -12.38 12.89 12.55
N VAL A 12 -11.83 14.04 12.14
CA VAL A 12 -10.42 14.37 12.29
C VAL A 12 -10.02 14.45 13.76
N ASN A 13 -10.89 15.00 14.62
CA ASN A 13 -10.58 15.11 16.05
C ASN A 13 -10.60 13.74 16.74
N GLU A 14 -11.48 12.82 16.30
CA GLU A 14 -11.46 11.43 16.77
C GLU A 14 -10.11 10.76 16.44
N ILE A 15 -9.61 10.98 15.20
CA ILE A 15 -8.30 10.43 14.78
C ILE A 15 -7.15 11.08 15.56
N ILE A 16 -7.17 12.41 15.79
CA ILE A 16 -6.17 13.10 16.61
C ILE A 16 -6.14 12.49 18.02
N ALA A 17 -7.28 12.25 18.63
CA ALA A 17 -7.36 11.63 19.95
C ALA A 17 -6.75 10.22 19.96
N LEU A 18 -7.02 9.42 18.92
CA LEU A 18 -6.43 8.08 18.78
C LEU A 18 -4.92 8.12 18.58
N LEU A 19 -4.42 9.03 17.73
CA LEU A 19 -2.99 9.21 17.48
C LEU A 19 -2.23 9.69 18.73
N SER A 20 -2.88 10.52 19.55
CA SER A 20 -2.32 11.04 20.79
C SER A 20 -2.38 10.05 21.95
N ALA A 21 -3.26 9.04 21.87
CA ALA A 21 -3.41 8.03 22.92
C ALA A 21 -2.12 7.21 23.11
N PRO A 22 -1.89 6.63 24.31
CA PRO A 22 -0.67 5.87 24.61
C PRO A 22 -0.34 4.74 23.62
N THR A 23 -1.37 4.18 22.97
CA THR A 23 -1.22 3.10 21.97
C THR A 23 -0.38 3.55 20.77
N HIS A 24 -0.51 4.81 20.35
CA HIS A 24 0.26 5.39 19.25
C HIS A 24 1.35 6.33 19.75
N GLY A 25 1.08 7.10 20.80
CA GLY A 25 2.04 7.93 21.49
C GLY A 25 2.62 9.08 20.66
N TYR A 26 1.82 9.63 19.72
CA TYR A 26 2.27 10.74 18.88
C TYR A 26 1.98 12.11 19.48
N GLY A 27 1.17 12.20 20.55
CA GLY A 27 0.80 13.48 21.17
C GLY A 27 1.98 14.31 21.65
N ASP A 28 3.03 13.66 22.17
CA ASP A 28 4.25 14.31 22.66
C ASP A 28 5.36 14.39 21.61
N LYS A 29 5.15 13.80 20.42
CA LYS A 29 6.19 13.67 19.38
C LYS A 29 5.95 14.57 18.18
N LEU A 30 4.69 14.95 17.95
CA LEU A 30 4.28 15.75 16.81
C LEU A 30 3.66 17.06 17.31
N SER A 31 3.84 18.13 16.54
CA SER A 31 3.12 19.37 16.80
C SER A 31 1.61 19.20 16.56
N ALA A 32 0.79 20.11 17.10
CA ALA A 32 -0.64 20.10 16.84
C ALA A 32 -0.97 20.22 15.34
N GLY A 33 -0.16 20.95 14.57
CA GLY A 33 -0.27 21.05 13.12
C GLY A 33 -0.01 19.72 12.43
N ASP A 34 1.11 19.06 12.77
CA ASP A 34 1.47 17.76 12.19
C ASP A 34 0.43 16.68 12.53
N LEU A 35 -0.10 16.67 13.76
CA LEU A 35 -1.18 15.77 14.16
C LEU A 35 -2.45 16.00 13.35
N ASN A 36 -2.81 17.27 13.11
CA ASN A 36 -3.96 17.61 12.27
C ASN A 36 -3.75 17.15 10.83
N ASP A 37 -2.60 17.42 10.25
CA ASP A 37 -2.28 17.04 8.86
C ASP A 37 -2.24 15.51 8.69
N LEU A 38 -1.67 14.79 9.66
CA LEU A 38 -1.68 13.33 9.69
C LEU A 38 -3.11 12.79 9.81
N ALA A 39 -3.94 13.37 10.68
CA ALA A 39 -5.33 12.96 10.86
C ALA A 39 -6.18 13.24 9.61
N LEU A 40 -5.98 14.38 8.96
CA LEU A 40 -6.60 14.71 7.67
C LEU A 40 -6.21 13.71 6.59
N PHE A 41 -4.92 13.38 6.49
CA PHE A 41 -4.45 12.37 5.54
C PHE A 41 -5.08 11.01 5.80
N VAL A 42 -5.09 10.56 7.05
CA VAL A 42 -5.66 9.26 7.43
C VAL A 42 -7.17 9.21 7.21
N SER A 43 -7.88 10.32 7.44
CA SER A 43 -9.32 10.42 7.20
C SER A 43 -9.68 10.54 5.72
N GLN A 44 -9.05 11.45 4.99
CA GLN A 44 -9.51 11.94 3.69
C GLN A 44 -8.50 11.74 2.56
N GLY A 45 -7.20 11.66 2.87
CA GLY A 45 -6.12 11.57 1.89
C GLY A 45 -5.84 10.18 1.38
N GLN A 46 -6.49 9.14 1.90
CA GLN A 46 -6.27 7.77 1.48
C GLN A 46 -6.89 7.48 0.12
N VAL A 47 -6.16 6.73 -0.71
CA VAL A 47 -6.69 6.21 -1.97
C VAL A 47 -7.82 5.23 -1.68
N ASP A 48 -8.92 5.33 -2.42
CA ASP A 48 -10.00 4.35 -2.38
C ASP A 48 -9.60 3.08 -3.13
N MET A 49 -8.91 2.19 -2.42
CA MET A 49 -8.36 0.97 -3.00
C MET A 49 -9.44 -0.03 -3.46
N ASP A 50 -10.67 0.06 -2.93
CA ASP A 50 -11.78 -0.81 -3.34
C ASP A 50 -12.22 -0.53 -4.78
N ARG A 51 -11.84 0.61 -5.36
CA ARG A 51 -11.99 0.86 -6.80
C ARG A 51 -11.13 -0.07 -7.65
N TYR A 52 -9.99 -0.52 -7.10
CA TYR A 52 -8.94 -1.27 -7.79
C TYR A 52 -8.83 -2.72 -7.34
N ILE A 53 -9.45 -3.08 -6.21
CA ILE A 53 -9.44 -4.43 -5.65
C ILE A 53 -10.87 -4.83 -5.33
N ASP A 54 -11.29 -5.99 -5.81
CA ASP A 54 -12.58 -6.57 -5.43
C ASP A 54 -12.55 -7.04 -3.97
N ARG A 55 -13.47 -6.53 -3.16
CA ARG A 55 -13.47 -6.80 -1.73
C ARG A 55 -13.78 -8.25 -1.37
N ALA A 56 -14.61 -8.92 -2.15
CA ALA A 56 -15.06 -10.28 -1.86
C ALA A 56 -14.01 -11.32 -2.26
N SER A 57 -13.46 -11.19 -3.48
CA SER A 57 -12.48 -12.14 -4.03
C SER A 57 -11.04 -11.75 -3.75
N LYS A 58 -10.78 -10.51 -3.31
CA LYS A 58 -9.45 -9.90 -3.20
C LYS A 58 -8.72 -9.77 -4.54
N ALA A 59 -9.42 -9.94 -5.66
CA ALA A 59 -8.81 -9.87 -6.97
C ALA A 59 -8.54 -8.42 -7.38
N PRO A 60 -7.32 -8.10 -7.86
CA PRO A 60 -7.04 -6.82 -8.49
C PRO A 60 -7.88 -6.64 -9.76
N LYS A 61 -8.44 -5.44 -9.94
CA LYS A 61 -9.19 -5.03 -11.13
C LYS A 61 -8.23 -4.41 -12.15
N GLY A 62 -7.20 -5.16 -12.53
CA GLY A 62 -6.12 -4.71 -13.41
C GLY A 62 -5.92 -5.65 -14.60
N ASP A 63 -5.19 -5.15 -15.60
CA ASP A 63 -4.76 -5.89 -16.78
C ASP A 63 -3.40 -6.54 -16.50
N GLN A 64 -3.38 -7.87 -16.45
CA GLN A 64 -2.17 -8.65 -16.15
C GLN A 64 -1.05 -8.43 -17.17
N ALA A 65 -1.35 -8.33 -18.46
CA ALA A 65 -0.33 -8.17 -19.49
C ALA A 65 0.33 -6.78 -19.44
N LYS A 66 -0.46 -5.73 -19.18
CA LYS A 66 0.09 -4.40 -18.90
C LYS A 66 0.89 -4.40 -17.61
N GLY A 67 0.38 -5.06 -16.58
CA GLY A 67 1.04 -5.21 -15.29
C GLY A 67 2.40 -5.87 -15.40
N GLU A 68 2.55 -6.90 -16.25
CA GLU A 68 3.83 -7.53 -16.55
C GLU A 68 4.84 -6.54 -17.14
N ALA A 69 4.40 -5.74 -18.11
CA ALA A 69 5.27 -4.73 -18.73
C ALA A 69 5.72 -3.67 -17.72
N TYR A 70 4.80 -3.18 -16.88
CA TYR A 70 5.12 -2.22 -15.82
C TYR A 70 6.03 -2.84 -14.76
N PHE A 71 5.72 -4.05 -14.30
CA PHE A 71 6.53 -4.77 -13.32
C PHE A 71 7.97 -4.97 -13.81
N ASN A 72 8.13 -5.45 -15.02
CA ASN A 72 9.46 -5.68 -15.61
C ASN A 72 10.26 -4.38 -15.76
N THR A 73 9.60 -3.24 -15.97
CA THR A 73 10.26 -1.94 -16.15
C THR A 73 10.60 -1.29 -14.81
N ILE A 74 9.71 -1.36 -13.83
CA ILE A 74 9.80 -0.58 -12.59
C ILE A 74 10.29 -1.43 -11.42
N CYS A 75 9.79 -2.66 -11.29
CA CYS A 75 9.92 -3.46 -10.08
C CYS A 75 11.00 -4.55 -10.16
N ALA A 76 11.14 -5.18 -11.33
CA ALA A 76 11.95 -6.38 -11.52
C ALA A 76 13.45 -6.18 -11.26
N LYS A 77 13.94 -4.93 -11.37
CA LYS A 77 15.36 -4.63 -11.06
C LYS A 77 15.73 -4.99 -9.63
N CYS A 78 14.81 -4.79 -8.69
CA CYS A 78 15.01 -5.07 -7.27
C CYS A 78 14.38 -6.41 -6.86
N HIS A 79 13.17 -6.71 -7.41
CA HIS A 79 12.38 -7.87 -6.99
C HIS A 79 12.61 -9.14 -7.83
N GLY A 80 13.44 -9.08 -8.88
CA GLY A 80 13.55 -10.16 -9.86
C GLY A 80 12.28 -10.24 -10.74
N LYS A 81 12.39 -10.83 -11.93
CA LYS A 81 11.24 -11.02 -12.83
C LYS A 81 10.21 -11.98 -12.26
N ASP A 82 10.65 -12.87 -11.38
CA ASP A 82 9.84 -13.87 -10.69
C ASP A 82 9.32 -13.38 -9.32
N GLY A 83 9.70 -12.17 -8.88
CA GLY A 83 9.29 -11.62 -7.59
C GLY A 83 9.90 -12.31 -6.37
N LEU A 84 11.01 -13.03 -6.54
CA LEU A 84 11.69 -13.81 -5.47
C LEU A 84 12.87 -13.09 -4.82
N GLN A 85 13.19 -11.86 -5.27
CA GLN A 85 14.27 -11.05 -4.72
C GLN A 85 13.75 -9.87 -3.91
N PRO A 86 14.52 -9.35 -2.93
CA PRO A 86 15.68 -10.01 -2.31
C PRO A 86 15.26 -11.25 -1.49
N LYS A 87 16.19 -12.13 -1.18
CA LYS A 87 15.88 -13.41 -0.49
C LYS A 87 15.33 -13.26 0.92
N GLU A 88 15.63 -12.15 1.56
CA GLU A 88 15.18 -11.80 2.92
C GLU A 88 13.69 -11.41 2.95
N MET A 89 13.13 -11.08 1.78
CA MET A 89 11.72 -10.70 1.66
C MET A 89 10.86 -11.91 1.27
N PRO A 90 9.62 -12.02 1.73
CA PRO A 90 8.69 -13.04 1.22
C PRO A 90 8.50 -12.94 -0.29
N PRO A 91 8.28 -14.06 -1.01
CA PRO A 91 7.90 -14.02 -2.43
C PRO A 91 6.73 -13.09 -2.67
N LEU A 92 6.81 -12.23 -3.69
CA LEU A 92 5.77 -11.23 -3.95
C LEU A 92 4.38 -11.85 -4.16
N GLY A 93 4.31 -12.98 -4.85
CA GLY A 93 3.05 -13.70 -5.06
C GLY A 93 2.37 -14.12 -3.75
N SER A 94 3.15 -14.42 -2.70
CA SER A 94 2.60 -14.81 -1.38
C SER A 94 1.93 -13.64 -0.65
N LEU A 95 2.36 -12.40 -0.92
CA LEU A 95 1.83 -11.19 -0.29
C LEU A 95 0.41 -10.85 -0.79
N MET A 96 -0.02 -11.44 -1.89
CA MET A 96 -1.36 -11.22 -2.45
C MET A 96 -2.51 -11.79 -1.60
N GLY A 97 -2.21 -12.42 -0.47
CA GLY A 97 -3.19 -12.68 0.58
C GLY A 97 -3.81 -11.41 1.16
N ASN A 98 -3.08 -10.28 1.10
CA ASN A 98 -3.55 -8.93 1.47
C ASN A 98 -3.19 -7.90 0.38
N PRO A 99 -3.92 -7.86 -0.75
CA PRO A 99 -3.59 -6.97 -1.86
C PRO A 99 -3.69 -5.48 -1.52
N TRP A 100 -4.49 -5.08 -0.52
CA TRP A 100 -4.55 -3.69 -0.05
C TRP A 100 -3.23 -3.23 0.54
N GLU A 101 -2.56 -4.08 1.32
CA GLU A 101 -1.24 -3.76 1.86
C GLU A 101 -0.19 -3.65 0.75
N VAL A 102 -0.22 -4.57 -0.21
CA VAL A 102 0.69 -4.51 -1.37
C VAL A 102 0.45 -3.23 -2.16
N MET A 103 -0.81 -2.89 -2.46
CA MET A 103 -1.16 -1.64 -3.13
C MET A 103 -0.67 -0.42 -2.35
N HIS A 104 -0.87 -0.41 -1.02
CA HIS A 104 -0.40 0.68 -0.17
C HIS A 104 1.11 0.87 -0.27
N LYS A 105 1.89 -0.22 -0.21
CA LYS A 105 3.35 -0.17 -0.33
C LYS A 105 3.81 0.32 -1.70
N ILE A 106 3.18 -0.10 -2.78
CA ILE A 106 3.51 0.38 -4.14
C ILE A 106 3.19 1.87 -4.28
N LEU A 107 2.02 2.31 -3.82
CA LEU A 107 1.62 3.71 -3.90
C LEU A 107 2.49 4.64 -3.07
N ASN A 108 2.85 4.25 -1.86
CA ASN A 108 3.56 5.14 -0.93
C ASN A 108 5.07 4.89 -0.86
N GLY A 109 5.54 3.76 -1.42
CA GLY A 109 6.92 3.34 -1.28
C GLY A 109 7.28 2.86 0.13
N GLN A 110 8.52 2.50 0.30
CA GLN A 110 9.15 2.14 1.57
C GLN A 110 10.53 2.82 1.62
N PRO A 111 10.62 4.07 2.11
CA PRO A 111 11.86 4.87 2.04
C PRO A 111 13.07 4.20 2.71
N ALA A 112 12.86 3.49 3.83
CA ALA A 112 13.93 2.76 4.53
C ALA A 112 14.52 1.61 3.69
N GLU A 113 13.74 1.07 2.76
CA GLU A 113 14.10 -0.03 1.86
C GLU A 113 14.38 0.45 0.43
N SER A 114 14.50 1.76 0.21
CA SER A 114 14.72 2.37 -1.11
C SER A 114 13.64 2.00 -2.15
N MET A 115 12.45 1.60 -1.73
CA MET A 115 11.33 1.32 -2.62
C MET A 115 10.64 2.63 -3.00
N PRO A 116 10.59 3.00 -4.30
CA PRO A 116 10.00 4.26 -4.72
C PRO A 116 8.47 4.25 -4.60
N SER A 117 7.90 5.45 -4.40
CA SER A 117 6.45 5.68 -4.44
C SER A 117 5.96 5.83 -5.87
N LEU A 118 4.87 5.14 -6.23
CA LEU A 118 4.19 5.33 -7.52
C LEU A 118 2.92 6.19 -7.39
N ARG A 119 2.71 6.87 -6.25
CA ARG A 119 1.49 7.64 -5.97
C ARG A 119 1.21 8.76 -6.98
N ALA A 120 2.23 9.30 -7.62
CA ALA A 120 2.09 10.34 -8.64
C ALA A 120 1.62 9.83 -10.01
N LEU A 121 1.65 8.52 -10.23
CA LEU A 121 1.17 7.89 -11.46
C LEU A 121 -0.32 7.56 -11.37
N ASP A 122 -0.93 7.24 -12.52
CA ASP A 122 -2.29 6.70 -12.53
C ASP A 122 -2.35 5.42 -11.67
N HIS A 123 -3.26 5.39 -10.72
CA HIS A 123 -3.40 4.26 -9.80
C HIS A 123 -3.84 2.96 -10.51
N GLN A 124 -4.37 3.05 -11.73
CA GLN A 124 -4.64 1.87 -12.56
C GLN A 124 -3.35 1.10 -12.87
N ILE A 125 -2.22 1.80 -13.05
CA ILE A 125 -0.90 1.16 -13.24
C ILE A 125 -0.59 0.24 -12.04
N THR A 126 -0.87 0.71 -10.82
CA THR A 126 -0.68 -0.13 -9.63
C THR A 126 -1.63 -1.32 -9.62
N ALA A 127 -2.89 -1.16 -10.03
CA ALA A 127 -3.84 -2.27 -10.13
C ALA A 127 -3.38 -3.31 -11.17
N ASP A 128 -2.86 -2.86 -12.30
CA ASP A 128 -2.31 -3.74 -13.34
C ASP A 128 -1.08 -4.51 -12.81
N ILE A 129 -0.17 -3.82 -12.11
CA ILE A 129 0.98 -4.46 -11.45
C ILE A 129 0.51 -5.52 -10.43
N LEU A 130 -0.50 -5.23 -9.60
CA LEU A 130 -1.07 -6.20 -8.67
C LEU A 130 -1.61 -7.44 -9.41
N ALA A 131 -2.32 -7.23 -10.54
CA ALA A 131 -2.84 -8.33 -11.35
C ALA A 131 -1.71 -9.24 -11.84
N HIS A 132 -0.57 -8.68 -12.26
CA HIS A 132 0.61 -9.47 -12.62
C HIS A 132 1.21 -10.19 -11.40
N ILE A 133 1.36 -9.52 -10.24
CA ILE A 133 1.92 -10.12 -9.02
C ILE A 133 1.12 -11.36 -8.58
N THR A 134 -0.19 -11.42 -8.84
CA THR A 134 -0.99 -12.62 -8.52
C THR A 134 -0.52 -13.87 -9.23
N THR A 135 0.18 -13.74 -10.36
CA THR A 135 0.69 -14.85 -11.17
C THR A 135 2.09 -15.29 -10.79
N LEU A 136 2.79 -14.50 -9.98
CA LEU A 136 4.15 -14.79 -9.55
C LEU A 136 4.21 -15.94 -8.53
N PRO A 137 5.34 -16.65 -8.41
CA PRO A 137 5.55 -17.70 -7.43
C PRO A 137 5.22 -17.23 -6.01
N LYS A 138 4.57 -18.12 -5.25
CA LYS A 138 4.22 -17.90 -3.83
C LYS A 138 5.23 -18.52 -2.88
N GLU A 139 6.07 -19.38 -3.39
CA GLU A 139 7.12 -20.11 -2.68
C GLU A 139 8.42 -20.03 -3.46
N ARG A 140 9.56 -20.32 -2.79
CA ARG A 140 10.90 -20.42 -3.38
C ARG A 140 11.25 -21.85 -3.67
#